data_9395317447f069a507ff237a4fc39256
#
_entry.id   9395317447f069a507ff237a4fc39256
#
_cell.length_a   1.000
_cell.length_b   1.000
_cell.length_c   1.000
_cell.angle_alpha   90.00
_cell.angle_beta   90.00
_cell.angle_gamma   90.00
#
_symmetry.space_group_name_H-M   'P 1'
#
loop_
_entity.id
_entity.type
_entity.pdbx_description
1 polymer ?
#
loop_
_entity_poly.entity_id
_entity_poly.type
_entity_poly.pdbx_seq_one_letter_code
_entity_poly.pdbx_strand_id
1 'polypeptide(L)'
;MTVARLCGIMAGYLSFNADEIKAATVISLSPNKKYEINNGVFEGWGTSLCWWANRVGYSDELAEKSGELFFGNTGLRMNIARFNIGGGDDPSHNHITRTDSNMPGYSTYQNGQVVYDWNADHNQRNVLRKAIVASRDNLIVEMFSNSPPYYMTNSGCTSGNRDANKNNLKDEWYGGFADYIAEVCAHYQNVWGIKIQSVEPFNEPYTNYWKAFSTKQEGCHFDIGNSESKMLLEMKRAMDAKNMGDTMIVASDETSINSQIDAFKALSDDAKKVVQRIDTHSYGGWKRTELKNLALQNGKNLWMSEVDGGDTAGTNAGEMGAALWLSNRIRDDCNGLECSAWILWQAIDMHISKEGVNGKKDSGMPNISRGFWGLAVADHDKKDIILTKKYYAFGQYSRYIRPGFIMLKTSDTIVAAYDPKGKQLVIVATNVGDQRELEFDLSEFDSIGNSVHVIRTSGSMANGENWKNVGDIATNGNGFKAVLAPLSITTYIVDGVKTQAF
;
A
#
# COMPACT_ATOMS: atom_id res chain seq x y z
N MET A 1 -79.85 -41.67 15.83
CA MET A 1 -78.39 -41.87 15.78
C MET A 1 -77.76 -40.51 15.67
N THR A 2 -77.27 -39.98 16.76
CA THR A 2 -76.83 -38.61 16.96
C THR A 2 -75.30 -38.54 16.86
N VAL A 3 -74.81 -37.74 15.95
CA VAL A 3 -73.37 -37.49 15.84
C VAL A 3 -73.06 -36.14 16.43
N ALA A 4 -72.36 -36.11 17.53
CA ALA A 4 -71.84 -34.90 18.20
C ALA A 4 -70.55 -34.42 17.49
N ARG A 5 -70.53 -33.15 17.05
CA ARG A 5 -69.31 -32.46 16.59
C ARG A 5 -68.63 -31.80 17.78
N LEU A 6 -67.39 -32.21 18.07
CA LEU A 6 -66.48 -31.47 18.95
C LEU A 6 -65.77 -30.40 18.13
N CYS A 7 -65.95 -29.12 18.45
CA CYS A 7 -65.10 -28.04 18.03
C CYS A 7 -63.89 -27.94 18.97
N GLY A 8 -62.70 -28.28 18.46
CA GLY A 8 -61.42 -27.99 19.14
C GLY A 8 -60.93 -26.63 18.76
N ILE A 9 -60.81 -25.73 19.71
CA ILE A 9 -60.13 -24.43 19.56
C ILE A 9 -58.65 -24.68 19.72
N MET A 10 -57.90 -24.58 18.62
CA MET A 10 -56.44 -24.48 18.71
C MET A 10 -56.08 -23.06 19.09
N ALA A 11 -55.60 -22.85 20.31
CA ALA A 11 -54.88 -21.62 20.69
C ALA A 11 -53.45 -21.72 20.15
N GLY A 12 -53.18 -20.97 19.06
CA GLY A 12 -51.82 -20.78 18.55
C GLY A 12 -51.05 -19.91 19.50
N TYR A 13 -50.09 -20.51 20.19
CA TYR A 13 -49.04 -19.74 20.88
C TYR A 13 -48.15 -19.10 19.81
N LEU A 14 -48.30 -17.79 19.58
CA LEU A 14 -47.29 -16.98 18.96
C LEU A 14 -46.13 -16.86 19.93
N SER A 15 -45.10 -17.68 19.72
CA SER A 15 -43.80 -17.43 20.35
C SER A 15 -43.22 -16.18 19.69
N PHE A 16 -43.27 -15.08 20.38
CA PHE A 16 -42.39 -13.95 20.10
C PHE A 16 -40.96 -14.45 20.38
N ASN A 17 -40.19 -14.70 19.33
CA ASN A 17 -38.77 -14.75 19.46
C ASN A 17 -38.34 -13.34 19.91
N ALA A 18 -38.01 -13.20 21.16
CA ALA A 18 -37.24 -12.08 21.63
C ALA A 18 -35.92 -12.15 20.82
N ASP A 19 -35.71 -11.22 19.92
CA ASP A 19 -34.40 -11.02 19.33
C ASP A 19 -33.42 -10.93 20.47
N GLU A 20 -32.52 -11.89 20.59
CA GLU A 20 -31.40 -11.80 21.52
C GLU A 20 -30.66 -10.51 21.15
N ILE A 21 -30.81 -9.49 21.99
CA ILE A 21 -30.02 -8.25 21.90
C ILE A 21 -28.59 -8.73 22.18
N LYS A 22 -27.83 -8.98 21.12
CA LYS A 22 -26.40 -9.24 21.26
C LYS A 22 -25.80 -8.02 21.94
N ALA A 23 -25.25 -8.24 23.13
CA ALA A 23 -24.55 -7.20 23.87
C ALA A 23 -23.50 -6.54 22.96
N ALA A 24 -23.40 -5.22 23.01
CA ALA A 24 -22.41 -4.47 22.24
C ALA A 24 -20.99 -5.00 22.57
N THR A 25 -20.17 -5.16 21.54
CA THR A 25 -18.77 -5.53 21.75
C THR A 25 -18.04 -4.32 22.31
N VAL A 26 -17.45 -4.45 23.50
CA VAL A 26 -16.67 -3.38 24.12
C VAL A 26 -15.24 -3.40 23.60
N ILE A 27 -14.76 -2.26 23.12
CA ILE A 27 -13.38 -2.05 22.65
C ILE A 27 -12.75 -0.97 23.52
N SER A 28 -11.78 -1.35 24.34
CA SER A 28 -11.02 -0.42 25.17
C SER A 28 -9.77 0.05 24.44
N LEU A 29 -9.54 1.35 24.36
CA LEU A 29 -8.35 1.95 23.81
C LEU A 29 -7.53 2.64 24.90
N SER A 30 -6.22 2.49 24.80
CA SER A 30 -5.28 3.02 25.80
C SER A 30 -4.17 3.81 25.12
N PRO A 31 -3.88 5.05 25.57
CA PRO A 31 -2.72 5.80 25.09
C PRO A 31 -1.39 5.14 25.49
N ASN A 32 -1.39 4.28 26.51
CA ASN A 32 -0.21 3.55 26.98
C ASN A 32 0.09 2.30 26.13
N LYS A 33 -0.84 1.88 25.25
CA LYS A 33 -0.68 0.72 24.38
C LYS A 33 -0.51 1.16 22.93
N LYS A 34 0.65 1.69 22.58
CA LYS A 34 1.02 2.09 21.23
C LYS A 34 1.78 0.99 20.49
N TYR A 35 1.87 1.11 19.16
CA TYR A 35 2.76 0.26 18.37
C TYR A 35 4.21 0.40 18.84
N GLU A 36 4.99 -0.66 18.68
CA GLU A 36 6.39 -0.69 19.11
C GLU A 36 7.32 -0.22 17.99
N ILE A 37 7.04 -0.57 16.74
CA ILE A 37 7.79 -0.10 15.58
C ILE A 37 7.75 1.42 15.54
N ASN A 38 8.90 2.04 15.28
CA ASN A 38 9.08 3.50 15.22
C ASN A 38 8.46 4.24 16.43
N ASN A 39 8.46 3.60 17.60
CA ASN A 39 7.85 4.15 18.82
C ASN A 39 6.36 4.53 18.65
N GLY A 40 5.66 3.85 17.75
CA GLY A 40 4.26 4.09 17.39
C GLY A 40 4.03 5.24 16.42
N VAL A 41 5.05 6.01 16.07
CA VAL A 41 4.90 7.16 15.17
C VAL A 41 4.66 6.67 13.73
N PHE A 42 3.53 7.06 13.19
CA PHE A 42 3.14 6.71 11.82
C PHE A 42 3.81 7.63 10.81
N GLU A 43 4.40 7.08 9.76
CA GLU A 43 5.10 7.82 8.71
C GLU A 43 4.21 8.12 7.51
N GLY A 44 3.22 7.26 7.23
CA GLY A 44 2.24 7.60 6.22
C GLY A 44 1.69 6.47 5.36
N TRP A 45 0.96 6.92 4.35
CA TRP A 45 0.28 6.10 3.34
C TRP A 45 0.84 6.40 1.97
N GLY A 46 0.98 5.38 1.15
CA GLY A 46 1.54 5.56 -0.18
C GLY A 46 1.00 4.63 -1.25
N THR A 47 1.56 4.80 -2.44
CA THR A 47 1.37 3.90 -3.58
C THR A 47 2.65 3.82 -4.39
N SER A 48 2.91 2.65 -5.00
CA SER A 48 3.89 2.57 -6.08
C SER A 48 3.38 3.36 -7.27
N LEU A 49 4.31 4.01 -7.98
CA LEU A 49 4.06 4.65 -9.27
C LEU A 49 4.14 3.63 -10.43
N CYS A 50 4.70 2.48 -10.17
CA CYS A 50 4.72 1.33 -11.08
C CYS A 50 3.29 0.76 -11.21
N TRP A 51 2.78 0.55 -12.34
CA TRP A 51 3.35 0.95 -13.65
C TRP A 51 2.48 2.02 -14.28
N TRP A 52 1.38 2.33 -13.61
CA TRP A 52 0.35 3.26 -14.10
C TRP A 52 0.92 4.62 -14.48
N ALA A 53 1.91 5.10 -13.72
CA ALA A 53 2.53 6.39 -14.00
C ALA A 53 3.24 6.40 -15.36
N ASN A 54 3.90 5.29 -15.75
CA ASN A 54 4.46 5.13 -17.08
C ASN A 54 3.38 5.19 -18.18
N ARG A 55 2.16 4.69 -17.88
CA ARG A 55 1.06 4.70 -18.86
C ARG A 55 0.31 6.03 -18.94
N VAL A 56 0.10 6.73 -17.82
CA VAL A 56 -0.69 7.99 -17.83
C VAL A 56 0.17 9.25 -18.01
N GLY A 57 1.46 9.19 -17.68
CA GLY A 57 2.34 10.36 -17.60
C GLY A 57 2.67 11.04 -18.93
N TYR A 58 2.31 10.48 -20.08
CA TYR A 58 2.39 11.14 -21.37
C TYR A 58 1.44 12.35 -21.45
N SER A 59 0.41 12.39 -20.63
CA SER A 59 -0.61 13.42 -20.57
C SER A 59 -0.47 14.24 -19.30
N ASP A 60 -0.16 15.51 -19.41
CA ASP A 60 -0.11 16.43 -18.26
C ASP A 60 -1.44 16.48 -17.51
N GLU A 61 -2.56 16.43 -18.24
CA GLU A 61 -3.90 16.42 -17.63
C GLU A 61 -4.16 15.18 -16.79
N LEU A 62 -3.84 13.98 -17.28
CA LEU A 62 -3.98 12.75 -16.52
C LEU A 62 -3.01 12.69 -15.34
N ALA A 63 -1.77 13.15 -15.53
CA ALA A 63 -0.77 13.19 -14.47
C ALA A 63 -1.19 14.16 -13.36
N GLU A 64 -1.73 15.33 -13.70
CA GLU A 64 -2.22 16.33 -12.74
C GLU A 64 -3.45 15.82 -11.97
N LYS A 65 -4.45 15.27 -12.67
CA LYS A 65 -5.61 14.63 -12.04
C LYS A 65 -5.18 13.51 -11.07
N SER A 66 -4.23 12.69 -11.48
CA SER A 66 -3.69 11.62 -10.62
C SER A 66 -2.99 12.18 -9.39
N GLY A 67 -2.17 13.23 -9.55
CA GLY A 67 -1.52 13.92 -8.44
C GLY A 67 -2.53 14.44 -7.42
N GLU A 68 -3.55 15.16 -7.86
CA GLU A 68 -4.60 15.71 -6.99
C GLU A 68 -5.44 14.61 -6.31
N LEU A 69 -5.85 13.57 -7.05
CA LEU A 69 -6.68 12.50 -6.50
C LEU A 69 -5.93 11.65 -5.47
N PHE A 70 -4.67 11.32 -5.70
CA PHE A 70 -3.96 10.40 -4.82
C PHE A 70 -3.12 11.12 -3.75
N PHE A 71 -2.53 12.26 -4.05
CA PHE A 71 -1.61 12.97 -3.16
C PHE A 71 -2.16 14.31 -2.67
N GLY A 72 -3.13 14.90 -3.35
CA GLY A 72 -3.72 16.19 -3.02
C GLY A 72 -4.60 16.17 -1.76
N ASN A 73 -4.77 17.35 -1.16
CA ASN A 73 -5.52 17.52 0.11
C ASN A 73 -7.00 17.15 0.01
N THR A 74 -7.60 17.32 -1.15
CA THR A 74 -9.01 16.96 -1.39
C THR A 74 -9.17 15.48 -1.74
N GLY A 75 -8.09 14.84 -2.19
CA GLY A 75 -8.02 13.42 -2.54
C GLY A 75 -7.63 12.53 -1.34
N LEU A 76 -6.82 11.51 -1.62
CA LEU A 76 -6.39 10.52 -0.62
C LEU A 76 -5.33 11.03 0.35
N ARG A 77 -4.66 12.13 0.03
CA ARG A 77 -3.60 12.72 0.86
C ARG A 77 -2.46 11.75 1.14
N MET A 78 -2.15 10.85 0.20
CA MET A 78 -0.95 10.01 0.30
C MET A 78 0.30 10.89 0.39
N ASN A 79 1.28 10.45 1.15
CA ASN A 79 2.54 11.18 1.34
C ASN A 79 3.78 10.32 1.04
N ILE A 80 3.61 9.13 0.46
CA ILE A 80 4.71 8.25 0.05
C ILE A 80 4.49 7.84 -1.39
N ALA A 81 5.50 8.04 -2.24
CA ALA A 81 5.57 7.53 -3.60
C ALA A 81 6.74 6.55 -3.73
N ARG A 82 6.44 5.32 -4.13
CA ARG A 82 7.43 4.29 -4.40
C ARG A 82 7.71 4.26 -5.90
N PHE A 83 8.87 4.77 -6.31
CA PHE A 83 9.27 5.02 -7.68
C PHE A 83 10.14 3.89 -8.24
N ASN A 84 9.76 3.31 -9.38
CA ASN A 84 10.55 2.26 -10.02
C ASN A 84 11.65 2.81 -10.93
N ILE A 85 12.91 2.51 -10.62
CA ILE A 85 14.01 2.68 -11.55
C ILE A 85 13.99 1.47 -12.51
N GLY A 86 13.48 1.67 -13.72
CA GLY A 86 13.41 0.61 -14.73
C GLY A 86 14.79 0.14 -15.16
N GLY A 87 14.94 -1.15 -15.42
CA GLY A 87 16.13 -1.69 -16.06
C GLY A 87 16.22 -1.30 -17.54
N GLY A 88 15.07 -1.30 -18.19
CA GLY A 88 14.99 -1.14 -19.66
C GLY A 88 15.44 -2.40 -20.37
N ASP A 89 14.51 -3.05 -21.07
CA ASP A 89 14.83 -4.27 -21.80
C ASP A 89 15.59 -3.98 -23.10
N ASP A 90 16.16 -5.02 -23.71
CA ASP A 90 16.80 -4.92 -25.02
C ASP A 90 15.82 -4.32 -26.03
N PRO A 91 16.20 -3.26 -26.77
CA PRO A 91 15.30 -2.63 -27.74
C PRO A 91 14.82 -3.56 -28.86
N SER A 92 15.50 -4.68 -29.10
CA SER A 92 15.07 -5.71 -30.05
C SER A 92 13.98 -6.64 -29.50
N HIS A 93 13.71 -6.60 -28.20
CA HIS A 93 12.68 -7.39 -27.55
C HIS A 93 11.31 -6.68 -27.58
N ASN A 94 10.26 -7.48 -27.65
CA ASN A 94 8.88 -7.00 -27.63
C ASN A 94 7.95 -7.91 -26.81
N HIS A 95 8.49 -8.69 -25.88
CA HIS A 95 7.73 -9.68 -25.14
C HIS A 95 6.89 -9.09 -24.02
N ILE A 96 7.28 -7.95 -23.42
CA ILE A 96 6.46 -7.28 -22.38
C ILE A 96 5.33 -6.55 -23.09
N THR A 97 4.14 -7.16 -23.09
CA THR A 97 2.97 -6.70 -23.86
C THR A 97 1.94 -5.95 -23.04
N ARG A 98 2.05 -5.98 -21.72
CA ARG A 98 1.21 -5.16 -20.85
C ARG A 98 1.51 -3.67 -21.11
N THR A 99 0.48 -2.85 -21.28
CA THR A 99 0.61 -1.49 -21.82
C THR A 99 1.34 -0.50 -20.90
N ASP A 100 1.38 -0.79 -19.60
CA ASP A 100 1.96 0.06 -18.55
C ASP A 100 3.32 -0.43 -18.01
N SER A 101 3.62 -1.73 -18.11
CA SER A 101 4.72 -2.37 -17.37
C SER A 101 6.06 -2.47 -18.09
N ASN A 102 6.14 -2.10 -19.37
CA ASN A 102 7.41 -2.03 -20.07
C ASN A 102 8.13 -0.73 -19.71
N MET A 103 8.94 -0.80 -18.65
CA MET A 103 9.59 0.38 -18.08
C MET A 103 10.84 0.78 -18.88
N PRO A 104 11.04 2.07 -19.15
CA PRO A 104 12.29 2.56 -19.71
C PRO A 104 13.43 2.44 -18.71
N GLY A 105 14.63 2.07 -19.19
CA GLY A 105 15.87 2.20 -18.42
C GLY A 105 16.60 3.49 -18.78
N TYR A 106 17.43 3.97 -17.84
CA TYR A 106 18.20 5.20 -18.01
C TYR A 106 19.54 4.98 -18.73
N SER A 107 19.93 3.75 -19.03
CA SER A 107 21.25 3.48 -19.60
C SER A 107 21.26 2.37 -20.65
N THR A 108 22.21 2.48 -21.54
CA THR A 108 22.59 1.45 -22.50
C THR A 108 24.10 1.15 -22.37
N TYR A 109 24.55 0.04 -22.94
CA TYR A 109 25.95 -0.33 -22.96
C TYR A 109 26.48 -0.26 -24.39
N GLN A 110 27.38 0.70 -24.63
CA GLN A 110 27.90 0.98 -25.96
C GLN A 110 29.44 1.12 -25.94
N ASN A 111 30.12 0.41 -26.82
CA ASN A 111 31.58 0.47 -26.93
C ASN A 111 32.34 0.26 -25.61
N GLY A 112 31.83 -0.65 -24.78
CA GLY A 112 32.45 -0.96 -23.48
C GLY A 112 32.13 0.04 -22.35
N GLN A 113 31.19 0.96 -22.56
CA GLN A 113 30.81 1.97 -21.57
C GLN A 113 29.31 2.03 -21.35
N VAL A 114 28.91 2.37 -20.11
CA VAL A 114 27.53 2.69 -19.75
C VAL A 114 27.24 4.13 -20.19
N VAL A 115 26.22 4.30 -21.02
CA VAL A 115 25.77 5.60 -21.54
C VAL A 115 24.37 5.89 -21.02
N TYR A 116 24.22 7.04 -20.34
CA TYR A 116 22.93 7.45 -19.75
C TYR A 116 22.09 8.28 -20.72
N ASP A 117 20.77 8.03 -20.72
CA ASP A 117 19.75 8.88 -21.34
C ASP A 117 18.80 9.44 -20.27
N TRP A 118 19.00 10.69 -19.93
CA TRP A 118 18.19 11.38 -18.92
C TRP A 118 16.82 11.84 -19.44
N ASN A 119 16.53 11.64 -20.73
CA ASN A 119 15.18 11.82 -21.27
C ASN A 119 14.29 10.56 -21.07
N ALA A 120 14.90 9.43 -20.75
CA ALA A 120 14.16 8.22 -20.46
C ALA A 120 13.20 8.41 -19.26
N ASP A 121 12.19 7.55 -19.19
CA ASP A 121 11.21 7.51 -18.11
C ASP A 121 10.53 8.87 -17.79
N HIS A 122 10.32 9.67 -18.84
CA HIS A 122 9.65 10.97 -18.73
C HIS A 122 8.25 10.84 -18.10
N ASN A 123 7.50 9.81 -18.49
CA ASN A 123 6.11 9.64 -18.06
C ASN A 123 6.00 9.44 -16.54
N GLN A 124 6.73 8.50 -15.97
CA GLN A 124 6.71 8.27 -14.52
C GLN A 124 7.21 9.49 -13.74
N ARG A 125 8.27 10.14 -14.24
CA ARG A 125 8.79 11.37 -13.65
C ARG A 125 7.78 12.52 -13.70
N ASN A 126 6.99 12.65 -14.78
CA ASN A 126 5.94 13.66 -14.88
C ASN A 126 4.90 13.46 -13.75
N VAL A 127 4.43 12.23 -13.55
CA VAL A 127 3.49 11.90 -12.46
C VAL A 127 4.12 12.19 -11.09
N LEU A 128 5.38 11.82 -10.87
CA LEU A 128 6.08 12.11 -9.61
C LEU A 128 6.11 13.61 -9.31
N ARG A 129 6.43 14.44 -10.29
CA ARG A 129 6.42 15.91 -10.13
C ARG A 129 5.05 16.46 -9.79
N LYS A 130 3.99 15.96 -10.44
CA LYS A 130 2.60 16.33 -10.08
C LYS A 130 2.23 15.88 -8.68
N ALA A 131 2.66 14.70 -8.26
CA ALA A 131 2.47 14.21 -6.89
C ALA A 131 3.18 15.09 -5.85
N ILE A 132 4.42 15.52 -6.11
CA ILE A 132 5.17 16.45 -5.23
C ILE A 132 4.40 17.75 -5.06
N VAL A 133 3.96 18.37 -6.15
CA VAL A 133 3.18 19.63 -6.11
C VAL A 133 1.87 19.43 -5.35
N ALA A 134 1.11 18.37 -5.64
CA ALA A 134 -0.18 18.10 -5.01
C ALA A 134 -0.05 17.84 -3.50
N SER A 135 1.04 17.19 -3.07
CA SER A 135 1.35 16.94 -1.65
C SER A 135 1.95 18.16 -0.91
N ARG A 136 2.13 19.28 -1.62
CA ARG A 136 2.75 20.51 -1.10
C ARG A 136 4.15 20.27 -0.54
N ASP A 137 4.98 19.57 -1.32
CA ASP A 137 6.38 19.25 -1.03
C ASP A 137 6.61 18.39 0.25
N ASN A 138 5.56 17.71 0.73
CA ASN A 138 5.66 16.78 1.86
C ASN A 138 5.74 15.31 1.44
N LEU A 139 6.11 15.03 0.19
CA LEU A 139 6.19 13.68 -0.34
C LEU A 139 7.49 12.99 0.08
N ILE A 140 7.37 11.81 0.64
CA ILE A 140 8.48 10.86 0.80
C ILE A 140 8.62 10.10 -0.52
N VAL A 141 9.82 10.10 -1.10
CA VAL A 141 10.13 9.35 -2.31
C VAL A 141 11.06 8.21 -1.95
N GLU A 142 10.59 7.00 -2.18
CA GLU A 142 11.40 5.79 -2.19
C GLU A 142 11.64 5.36 -3.61
N MET A 143 12.89 5.03 -3.94
CA MET A 143 13.24 4.43 -5.23
C MET A 143 13.54 2.95 -5.06
N PHE A 144 13.06 2.14 -5.99
CA PHE A 144 13.35 0.72 -6.03
C PHE A 144 13.59 0.25 -7.47
N SER A 145 14.14 -0.94 -7.64
CA SER A 145 14.34 -1.51 -8.98
C SER A 145 13.82 -2.94 -9.07
N ASN A 146 13.00 -3.21 -10.09
CA ASN A 146 12.53 -4.56 -10.41
C ASN A 146 13.60 -5.40 -11.10
N SER A 147 14.49 -4.79 -11.88
CA SER A 147 15.53 -5.50 -12.64
C SER A 147 16.70 -4.59 -12.98
N PRO A 148 17.91 -5.13 -13.00
CA PRO A 148 19.03 -4.44 -13.64
C PRO A 148 18.77 -4.26 -15.15
N PRO A 149 19.46 -3.31 -15.82
CA PRO A 149 19.48 -3.20 -17.27
C PRO A 149 19.81 -4.53 -17.95
N TYR A 150 19.17 -4.80 -19.09
CA TYR A 150 19.26 -6.09 -19.78
C TYR A 150 20.70 -6.56 -20.04
N TYR A 151 21.63 -5.66 -20.33
CA TYR A 151 23.02 -6.00 -20.60
C TYR A 151 23.80 -6.48 -19.38
N MET A 152 23.30 -6.19 -18.16
CA MET A 152 23.85 -6.68 -16.91
C MET A 152 23.28 -8.05 -16.50
N THR A 153 22.29 -8.57 -17.25
CA THR A 153 21.60 -9.81 -16.89
C THR A 153 22.16 -11.04 -17.60
N ASN A 154 22.11 -12.20 -16.95
CA ASN A 154 22.54 -13.48 -17.51
C ASN A 154 21.67 -13.90 -18.69
N SER A 155 20.40 -13.58 -18.67
CA SER A 155 19.47 -13.91 -19.75
C SER A 155 19.51 -12.94 -20.93
N GLY A 156 20.07 -11.74 -20.75
CA GLY A 156 19.93 -10.62 -21.69
C GLY A 156 18.52 -9.99 -21.69
N CYS A 157 17.72 -10.27 -20.67
CA CYS A 157 16.31 -9.88 -20.57
C CYS A 157 15.98 -9.36 -19.17
N THR A 158 15.19 -8.31 -19.07
CA THR A 158 14.81 -7.69 -17.78
C THR A 158 13.67 -8.40 -17.05
N SER A 159 12.96 -9.33 -17.70
CA SER A 159 11.84 -10.02 -17.05
C SER A 159 12.25 -11.20 -16.16
N GLY A 160 13.51 -11.55 -16.14
CA GLY A 160 14.04 -12.65 -15.32
C GLY A 160 15.05 -13.54 -16.04
N ASN A 161 15.40 -14.66 -15.40
CA ASN A 161 16.33 -15.64 -15.93
C ASN A 161 15.59 -16.79 -16.67
N ARG A 162 16.32 -17.49 -17.53
CA ARG A 162 15.81 -18.73 -18.21
C ARG A 162 15.43 -19.80 -17.18
N ASP A 163 16.25 -19.97 -16.15
CA ASP A 163 15.89 -20.70 -14.91
C ASP A 163 15.55 -19.66 -13.83
N ALA A 164 14.28 -19.60 -13.49
CA ALA A 164 13.76 -18.61 -12.52
C ALA A 164 14.25 -18.83 -11.07
N ASN A 165 14.94 -19.95 -10.79
CA ASN A 165 15.59 -20.20 -9.50
C ASN A 165 17.06 -19.74 -9.46
N LYS A 166 17.51 -19.03 -10.48
CA LYS A 166 18.90 -18.57 -10.59
C LYS A 166 18.97 -17.05 -10.66
N ASN A 167 20.01 -16.50 -10.02
CA ASN A 167 20.34 -15.07 -10.11
C ASN A 167 20.39 -14.63 -11.58
N ASN A 168 19.68 -13.56 -11.90
CA ASN A 168 19.72 -13.01 -13.26
C ASN A 168 20.79 -11.93 -13.42
N LEU A 169 21.19 -11.25 -12.33
CA LEU A 169 22.33 -10.33 -12.38
C LEU A 169 23.64 -11.12 -12.57
N LYS A 170 24.47 -10.74 -13.53
CA LYS A 170 25.80 -11.30 -13.72
C LYS A 170 26.72 -10.97 -12.56
N ASP A 171 27.58 -11.90 -12.17
CA ASP A 171 28.47 -11.73 -10.99
C ASP A 171 29.38 -10.51 -11.08
N GLU A 172 29.86 -10.17 -12.25
CA GLU A 172 30.69 -9.01 -12.54
C GLU A 172 29.95 -7.68 -12.52
N TRP A 173 28.62 -7.70 -12.50
CA TRP A 173 27.79 -6.49 -12.60
C TRP A 173 27.11 -6.04 -11.29
N TYR A 174 27.36 -6.69 -10.13
CA TYR A 174 26.80 -6.23 -8.86
C TYR A 174 27.19 -4.78 -8.55
N GLY A 175 28.47 -4.44 -8.69
CA GLY A 175 28.93 -3.07 -8.56
C GLY A 175 28.34 -2.13 -9.60
N GLY A 176 28.27 -2.58 -10.88
CA GLY A 176 27.70 -1.79 -11.96
C GLY A 176 26.20 -1.51 -11.79
N PHE A 177 25.43 -2.47 -11.27
CA PHE A 177 24.02 -2.26 -10.98
C PHE A 177 23.81 -1.30 -9.80
N ALA A 178 24.61 -1.43 -8.74
CA ALA A 178 24.61 -0.47 -7.64
C ALA A 178 24.96 0.95 -8.11
N ASP A 179 25.98 1.09 -8.97
CA ASP A 179 26.37 2.38 -9.57
C ASP A 179 25.24 2.97 -10.43
N TYR A 180 24.53 2.13 -11.19
CA TYR A 180 23.36 2.54 -11.97
C TYR A 180 22.26 3.14 -11.10
N ILE A 181 21.86 2.45 -10.04
CA ILE A 181 20.82 2.91 -9.10
C ILE A 181 21.27 4.21 -8.42
N ALA A 182 22.51 4.24 -7.91
CA ALA A 182 23.06 5.41 -7.21
C ALA A 182 23.18 6.63 -8.14
N GLU A 183 23.55 6.44 -9.41
CA GLU A 183 23.61 7.51 -10.41
C GLU A 183 22.22 8.10 -10.68
N VAL A 184 21.19 7.25 -10.83
CA VAL A 184 19.81 7.71 -11.02
C VAL A 184 19.34 8.49 -9.81
N CYS A 185 19.52 7.95 -8.58
CA CYS A 185 19.17 8.65 -7.34
C CYS A 185 19.87 10.02 -7.23
N ALA A 186 21.18 10.06 -7.50
CA ALA A 186 21.97 11.29 -7.45
C ALA A 186 21.52 12.31 -8.51
N HIS A 187 21.17 11.86 -9.70
CA HIS A 187 20.64 12.74 -10.75
C HIS A 187 19.29 13.35 -10.36
N TYR A 188 18.37 12.53 -9.83
CA TYR A 188 17.08 13.01 -9.30
C TYR A 188 17.27 14.07 -8.25
N GLN A 189 18.16 13.82 -7.28
CA GLN A 189 18.37 14.75 -6.17
C GLN A 189 19.15 15.99 -6.56
N ASN A 190 20.30 15.84 -7.23
CA ASN A 190 21.23 16.94 -7.44
C ASN A 190 20.93 17.76 -8.69
N VAL A 191 20.31 17.16 -9.71
CA VAL A 191 19.99 17.85 -10.98
C VAL A 191 18.53 18.26 -11.04
N TRP A 192 17.62 17.38 -10.60
CA TRP A 192 16.18 17.66 -10.68
C TRP A 192 15.56 18.16 -9.37
N GLY A 193 16.33 18.22 -8.29
CA GLY A 193 15.90 18.76 -6.99
C GLY A 193 14.86 17.90 -6.25
N ILE A 194 14.78 16.61 -6.61
CA ILE A 194 13.84 15.67 -5.99
C ILE A 194 14.59 14.85 -4.94
N LYS A 195 14.33 15.13 -3.66
CA LYS A 195 14.95 14.41 -2.55
C LYS A 195 14.52 12.95 -2.53
N ILE A 196 15.49 12.03 -2.41
CA ILE A 196 15.26 10.59 -2.27
C ILE A 196 15.52 10.19 -0.82
N GLN A 197 14.48 9.72 -0.12
CA GLN A 197 14.58 9.35 1.28
C GLN A 197 15.09 7.93 1.49
N SER A 198 14.72 7.00 0.59
CA SER A 198 15.16 5.61 0.68
C SER A 198 15.34 4.98 -0.71
N VAL A 199 16.16 3.93 -0.77
CA VAL A 199 16.42 3.16 -1.98
C VAL A 199 16.43 1.66 -1.68
N GLU A 200 15.75 0.88 -2.53
CA GLU A 200 15.61 -0.57 -2.48
C GLU A 200 16.16 -1.18 -3.78
N PRO A 201 17.25 -1.98 -3.74
CA PRO A 201 17.78 -2.60 -4.97
C PRO A 201 17.00 -3.83 -5.44
N PHE A 202 15.97 -4.23 -4.71
CA PHE A 202 15.21 -5.45 -4.94
C PHE A 202 13.72 -5.18 -5.16
N ASN A 203 13.05 -6.18 -5.72
CA ASN A 203 11.61 -6.38 -5.67
C ASN A 203 11.33 -7.87 -5.78
N GLU A 204 10.80 -8.47 -4.73
CA GLU A 204 10.48 -9.90 -4.64
C GLU A 204 11.64 -10.80 -5.10
N PRO A 205 12.85 -10.60 -4.56
CA PRO A 205 14.06 -11.20 -5.12
C PRO A 205 14.09 -12.72 -4.97
N TYR A 206 13.66 -13.28 -3.84
CA TYR A 206 13.69 -14.71 -3.59
C TYR A 206 12.38 -15.41 -4.01
N THR A 207 12.07 -15.32 -5.30
CA THR A 207 10.93 -16.00 -5.92
C THR A 207 11.38 -16.81 -7.11
N ASN A 208 10.54 -17.70 -7.60
CA ASN A 208 10.83 -18.57 -8.73
C ASN A 208 9.96 -18.31 -9.96
N TYR A 209 9.39 -17.13 -10.07
CA TYR A 209 8.52 -16.75 -11.19
C TYR A 209 9.09 -15.68 -12.12
N TRP A 210 10.26 -15.10 -11.81
CA TRP A 210 10.94 -14.17 -12.72
C TRP A 210 11.61 -14.93 -13.86
N LYS A 211 10.88 -15.08 -14.98
CA LYS A 211 11.32 -15.81 -16.16
C LYS A 211 11.65 -14.89 -17.31
N ALA A 212 12.74 -15.20 -18.01
CA ALA A 212 13.11 -14.52 -19.23
C ALA A 212 11.98 -14.60 -20.26
N PHE A 213 11.78 -13.50 -20.97
CA PHE A 213 10.74 -13.31 -21.98
C PHE A 213 9.30 -13.45 -21.47
N SER A 214 9.07 -13.23 -20.18
CA SER A 214 7.73 -13.07 -19.63
C SER A 214 7.02 -11.86 -20.27
N THR A 215 5.70 -11.98 -20.45
CA THR A 215 4.88 -10.92 -21.07
C THR A 215 4.41 -9.84 -20.09
N LYS A 216 4.67 -10.03 -18.79
CA LYS A 216 4.06 -9.19 -17.74
C LYS A 216 4.89 -7.99 -17.36
N GLN A 217 6.16 -8.17 -16.96
CA GLN A 217 6.93 -7.14 -16.28
C GLN A 217 8.41 -7.49 -16.18
N GLU A 218 9.19 -6.51 -15.74
CA GLU A 218 10.54 -6.73 -15.23
C GLU A 218 10.56 -7.50 -13.92
N GLY A 219 11.65 -8.22 -13.66
CA GLY A 219 11.90 -8.94 -12.43
C GLY A 219 13.27 -9.58 -12.41
N CYS A 220 13.87 -9.75 -11.24
CA CYS A 220 15.19 -10.33 -11.08
C CYS A 220 15.27 -11.16 -9.82
N HIS A 221 15.60 -12.44 -9.97
CA HIS A 221 15.87 -13.33 -8.85
C HIS A 221 17.25 -13.05 -8.25
N PHE A 222 17.29 -12.98 -6.92
CA PHE A 222 18.50 -13.04 -6.10
C PHE A 222 18.35 -14.16 -5.07
N ASP A 223 19.38 -14.99 -4.91
CA ASP A 223 19.42 -15.98 -3.83
C ASP A 223 19.53 -15.26 -2.48
N ILE A 224 18.76 -15.69 -1.50
CA ILE A 224 18.88 -15.17 -0.13
C ILE A 224 20.29 -15.42 0.43
N GLY A 225 20.70 -14.58 1.35
CA GLY A 225 22.00 -14.66 1.98
C GLY A 225 23.10 -14.01 1.15
N ASN A 226 23.87 -14.80 0.40
CA ASN A 226 25.09 -14.28 -0.25
C ASN A 226 24.79 -13.24 -1.35
N SER A 227 23.82 -13.48 -2.22
CA SER A 227 23.54 -12.60 -3.35
C SER A 227 22.92 -11.28 -2.91
N GLU A 228 21.94 -11.34 -2.01
CA GLU A 228 21.34 -10.13 -1.43
C GLU A 228 22.36 -9.37 -0.59
N SER A 229 23.16 -10.04 0.24
CA SER A 229 24.19 -9.38 1.04
C SER A 229 25.22 -8.66 0.17
N LYS A 230 25.71 -9.31 -0.90
CA LYS A 230 26.63 -8.70 -1.86
C LYS A 230 26.03 -7.45 -2.49
N MET A 231 24.78 -7.52 -2.92
CA MET A 231 24.10 -6.38 -3.53
C MET A 231 23.95 -5.20 -2.57
N LEU A 232 23.57 -5.46 -1.31
CA LEU A 232 23.42 -4.41 -0.28
C LEU A 232 24.74 -3.73 0.06
N LEU A 233 25.83 -4.49 0.13
CA LEU A 233 27.17 -3.92 0.37
C LEU A 233 27.63 -3.07 -0.81
N GLU A 234 27.35 -3.49 -2.05
CA GLU A 234 27.63 -2.69 -3.23
C GLU A 234 26.75 -1.43 -3.29
N MET A 235 25.46 -1.51 -2.89
CA MET A 235 24.61 -0.31 -2.77
C MET A 235 25.19 0.71 -1.81
N LYS A 236 25.66 0.25 -0.62
CA LYS A 236 26.28 1.16 0.36
C LYS A 236 27.51 1.85 -0.24
N ARG A 237 28.41 1.10 -0.88
CA ARG A 237 29.57 1.64 -1.58
C ARG A 237 29.18 2.69 -2.63
N ALA A 238 28.19 2.36 -3.47
CA ALA A 238 27.79 3.22 -4.58
C ALA A 238 27.11 4.51 -4.11
N MET A 239 26.23 4.41 -3.11
CA MET A 239 25.55 5.58 -2.52
C MET A 239 26.54 6.50 -1.82
N ASP A 240 27.52 5.96 -1.08
CA ASP A 240 28.59 6.75 -0.46
C ASP A 240 29.45 7.47 -1.52
N ALA A 241 29.80 6.77 -2.60
CA ALA A 241 30.58 7.36 -3.70
C ALA A 241 29.86 8.53 -4.41
N LYS A 242 28.53 8.58 -4.34
CA LYS A 242 27.69 9.66 -4.87
C LYS A 242 27.33 10.73 -3.83
N ASN A 243 27.89 10.66 -2.62
CA ASN A 243 27.52 11.54 -1.49
C ASN A 243 26.02 11.47 -1.16
N MET A 244 25.41 10.27 -1.30
CA MET A 244 24.02 9.98 -1.00
C MET A 244 23.87 9.24 0.33
N GLY A 245 24.80 9.42 1.28
CA GLY A 245 24.83 8.70 2.56
C GLY A 245 23.62 8.96 3.47
N ASP A 246 22.88 10.04 3.23
CA ASP A 246 21.65 10.37 3.96
C ASP A 246 20.41 9.63 3.40
N THR A 247 20.49 9.02 2.22
CA THR A 247 19.46 8.17 1.65
C THR A 247 19.52 6.79 2.29
N MET A 248 18.43 6.38 2.93
CA MET A 248 18.37 5.06 3.58
C MET A 248 18.44 3.94 2.54
N ILE A 249 19.20 2.89 2.86
CA ILE A 249 19.14 1.63 2.11
C ILE A 249 18.19 0.70 2.85
N VAL A 250 17.19 0.18 2.13
CA VAL A 250 16.12 -0.67 2.68
C VAL A 250 16.09 -2.02 1.98
N ALA A 251 15.51 -3.03 2.58
CA ALA A 251 15.46 -4.41 2.05
C ALA A 251 14.43 -5.29 2.79
N SER A 252 13.95 -6.37 2.14
CA SER A 252 14.27 -6.85 0.79
C SER A 252 13.07 -6.80 -0.15
N ASP A 253 11.91 -6.28 0.28
CA ASP A 253 10.67 -6.28 -0.54
C ASP A 253 10.24 -7.68 -0.99
N GLU A 254 10.34 -8.66 -0.09
CA GLU A 254 9.92 -10.03 -0.39
C GLU A 254 8.40 -10.14 -0.54
N THR A 255 7.93 -11.01 -1.42
CA THR A 255 6.51 -11.22 -1.76
C THR A 255 5.62 -11.48 -0.54
N SER A 256 6.17 -12.17 0.47
CA SER A 256 5.41 -12.60 1.64
C SER A 256 6.11 -12.28 2.95
N ILE A 257 5.31 -12.14 3.99
CA ILE A 257 5.80 -11.94 5.37
C ILE A 257 6.79 -13.04 5.79
N ASN A 258 6.51 -14.29 5.43
CA ASN A 258 7.36 -15.41 5.84
C ASN A 258 8.71 -15.41 5.09
N SER A 259 8.69 -15.15 3.78
CA SER A 259 9.94 -15.06 2.99
C SER A 259 10.78 -13.85 3.41
N GLN A 260 10.17 -12.74 3.81
CA GLN A 260 10.91 -11.60 4.35
C GLN A 260 11.69 -11.93 5.63
N ILE A 261 11.10 -12.74 6.51
CA ILE A 261 11.79 -13.22 7.71
C ILE A 261 13.02 -14.06 7.32
N ASP A 262 12.85 -14.98 6.38
CA ASP A 262 13.92 -15.88 5.95
C ASP A 262 15.04 -15.10 5.24
N ALA A 263 14.69 -14.16 4.36
CA ALA A 263 15.64 -13.31 3.65
C ALA A 263 16.46 -12.46 4.63
N PHE A 264 15.83 -11.73 5.55
CA PHE A 264 16.54 -10.90 6.50
C PHE A 264 17.44 -11.70 7.44
N LYS A 265 16.97 -12.86 7.93
CA LYS A 265 17.79 -13.75 8.78
C LYS A 265 19.05 -14.25 8.05
N ALA A 266 18.95 -14.52 6.75
CA ALA A 266 20.03 -15.05 5.93
C ALA A 266 21.11 -14.00 5.55
N LEU A 267 20.81 -12.71 5.67
CA LEU A 267 21.80 -11.65 5.41
C LEU A 267 23.03 -11.78 6.29
N SER A 268 24.20 -11.46 5.74
CA SER A 268 25.41 -11.32 6.53
C SER A 268 25.28 -10.20 7.57
N ASP A 269 26.06 -10.26 8.64
CA ASP A 269 26.01 -9.24 9.70
C ASP A 269 26.31 -7.83 9.16
N ASP A 270 27.21 -7.72 8.19
CA ASP A 270 27.54 -6.43 7.58
C ASP A 270 26.40 -5.92 6.68
N ALA A 271 25.73 -6.80 5.92
CA ALA A 271 24.56 -6.42 5.17
C ALA A 271 23.39 -6.00 6.08
N LYS A 272 23.16 -6.71 7.20
CA LYS A 272 22.17 -6.28 8.21
C LYS A 272 22.44 -4.89 8.78
N LYS A 273 23.70 -4.49 8.92
CA LYS A 273 24.08 -3.14 9.36
C LYS A 273 23.74 -2.08 8.30
N VAL A 274 23.89 -2.42 7.03
CA VAL A 274 23.55 -1.54 5.90
C VAL A 274 22.03 -1.28 5.83
N VAL A 275 21.20 -2.31 6.04
CA VAL A 275 19.74 -2.18 6.01
C VAL A 275 19.28 -1.30 7.17
N GLN A 276 18.65 -0.15 6.86
CA GLN A 276 18.18 0.79 7.86
C GLN A 276 16.70 0.60 8.21
N ARG A 277 15.91 0.03 7.28
CA ARG A 277 14.49 -0.31 7.44
C ARG A 277 14.22 -1.64 6.74
N ILE A 278 13.35 -2.46 7.31
CA ILE A 278 12.85 -3.66 6.65
C ILE A 278 11.57 -3.27 5.90
N ASP A 279 11.56 -3.58 4.61
CA ASP A 279 10.40 -3.42 3.74
C ASP A 279 9.89 -4.79 3.32
N THR A 280 8.58 -5.01 3.40
CA THR A 280 7.96 -6.30 3.12
C THR A 280 6.66 -6.14 2.35
N HIS A 281 6.39 -7.07 1.44
CA HIS A 281 5.06 -7.22 0.88
C HIS A 281 4.21 -8.15 1.76
N SER A 282 2.89 -8.06 1.63
CA SER A 282 1.96 -8.90 2.38
C SER A 282 1.00 -9.70 1.49
N TYR A 283 1.45 -10.08 0.28
CA TYR A 283 0.65 -10.96 -0.60
C TYR A 283 0.40 -12.33 0.01
N GLY A 284 1.30 -12.78 0.87
CA GLY A 284 1.19 -14.05 1.57
C GLY A 284 1.89 -14.04 2.93
N GLY A 285 1.81 -15.19 3.61
CA GLY A 285 2.39 -15.37 4.92
C GLY A 285 1.48 -14.91 6.07
N TRP A 286 1.76 -15.41 7.26
CA TRP A 286 0.94 -15.18 8.46
C TRP A 286 1.75 -14.75 9.69
N LYS A 287 3.10 -14.74 9.58
CA LYS A 287 4.03 -14.50 10.71
C LYS A 287 4.29 -13.02 10.97
N ARG A 288 3.25 -12.18 10.91
CA ARG A 288 3.39 -10.72 11.09
C ARG A 288 4.06 -10.34 12.41
N THR A 289 3.62 -10.95 13.52
CA THR A 289 4.24 -10.71 14.84
C THR A 289 5.70 -11.15 14.89
N GLU A 290 6.06 -12.26 14.23
CA GLU A 290 7.44 -12.73 14.17
C GLU A 290 8.31 -11.73 13.39
N LEU A 291 7.84 -11.22 12.25
CA LEU A 291 8.57 -10.20 11.47
C LEU A 291 8.72 -8.89 12.26
N LYS A 292 7.66 -8.43 12.92
CA LYS A 292 7.73 -7.27 13.82
C LYS A 292 8.81 -7.46 14.88
N ASN A 293 8.78 -8.59 15.58
CA ASN A 293 9.76 -8.88 16.64
C ASN A 293 11.19 -8.96 16.08
N LEU A 294 11.36 -9.52 14.88
CA LEU A 294 12.66 -9.55 14.20
C LEU A 294 13.18 -8.13 13.92
N ALA A 295 12.33 -7.23 13.44
CA ALA A 295 12.66 -5.83 13.22
C ALA A 295 13.07 -5.14 14.53
N LEU A 296 12.30 -5.29 15.59
CA LEU A 296 12.60 -4.72 16.91
C LEU A 296 13.92 -5.25 17.50
N GLN A 297 14.16 -6.56 17.42
CA GLN A 297 15.41 -7.18 17.92
C GLN A 297 16.64 -6.67 17.20
N ASN A 298 16.51 -6.24 15.95
CA ASN A 298 17.59 -5.68 15.13
C ASN A 298 17.61 -4.14 15.12
N GLY A 299 16.73 -3.49 15.89
CA GLY A 299 16.63 -2.02 15.93
C GLY A 299 16.22 -1.40 14.59
N LYS A 300 15.40 -2.11 13.81
CA LYS A 300 14.96 -1.67 12.48
C LYS A 300 13.53 -1.16 12.51
N ASN A 301 13.27 -0.13 11.71
CA ASN A 301 11.93 0.27 11.35
C ASN A 301 11.32 -0.78 10.38
N LEU A 302 10.00 -0.76 10.18
CA LEU A 302 9.28 -1.72 9.35
C LEU A 302 8.17 -1.03 8.55
N TRP A 303 8.20 -1.16 7.23
CA TRP A 303 7.12 -0.77 6.34
C TRP A 303 6.45 -2.00 5.73
N MET A 304 5.15 -1.93 5.56
CA MET A 304 4.44 -2.76 4.59
C MET A 304 4.48 -2.02 3.26
N SER A 305 5.42 -2.40 2.40
CA SER A 305 5.84 -1.61 1.23
C SER A 305 5.07 -1.92 -0.04
N GLU A 306 4.30 -3.01 -0.07
CA GLU A 306 3.50 -3.34 -1.24
C GLU A 306 2.45 -4.42 -0.95
N VAL A 307 1.21 -4.16 -1.34
CA VAL A 307 0.18 -5.17 -1.54
C VAL A 307 -1.01 -4.58 -2.30
N ASP A 308 -1.70 -5.42 -3.06
CA ASP A 308 -3.05 -5.18 -3.57
C ASP A 308 -3.76 -6.53 -3.77
N GLY A 309 -5.03 -6.46 -4.09
CA GLY A 309 -5.87 -7.62 -4.41
C GLY A 309 -7.25 -7.18 -4.86
N GLY A 310 -7.91 -8.07 -5.56
CA GLY A 310 -9.22 -7.81 -6.13
C GLY A 310 -10.34 -8.65 -5.55
N ASP A 311 -10.04 -9.49 -4.57
CA ASP A 311 -11.03 -10.40 -3.99
C ASP A 311 -12.13 -9.64 -3.25
N THR A 312 -13.29 -10.28 -3.16
CA THR A 312 -14.41 -9.76 -2.38
C THR A 312 -14.33 -10.26 -0.94
N ALA A 313 -14.54 -9.37 0.00
CA ALA A 313 -14.49 -9.68 1.44
C ALA A 313 -15.85 -10.12 1.99
N GLY A 314 -16.59 -10.91 1.28
CA GLY A 314 -17.88 -11.39 1.73
C GLY A 314 -18.86 -11.67 0.60
N THR A 315 -19.93 -12.37 0.93
CA THR A 315 -20.94 -12.74 -0.03
C THR A 315 -21.84 -11.54 -0.35
N ASN A 316 -22.12 -11.32 -1.62
CA ASN A 316 -23.04 -10.28 -2.10
C ASN A 316 -22.65 -8.82 -1.73
N ALA A 317 -21.39 -8.55 -1.47
CA ALA A 317 -20.92 -7.21 -1.12
C ALA A 317 -20.88 -6.22 -2.30
N GLY A 318 -21.06 -6.69 -3.54
CA GLY A 318 -21.06 -5.86 -4.73
C GLY A 318 -19.76 -5.05 -4.85
N GLU A 319 -19.86 -3.77 -5.17
CA GLU A 319 -18.71 -2.86 -5.28
C GLU A 319 -17.94 -2.70 -3.95
N MET A 320 -18.60 -2.89 -2.81
CA MET A 320 -17.94 -2.88 -1.51
C MET A 320 -17.02 -4.09 -1.28
N GLY A 321 -17.17 -5.18 -2.05
CA GLY A 321 -16.34 -6.39 -1.85
C GLY A 321 -14.86 -6.10 -1.91
N ALA A 322 -14.38 -5.47 -2.97
CA ALA A 322 -12.98 -5.09 -3.12
C ALA A 322 -12.54 -4.03 -2.07
N ALA A 323 -13.43 -3.11 -1.73
CA ALA A 323 -13.21 -2.09 -0.70
C ALA A 323 -13.00 -2.70 0.69
N LEU A 324 -13.83 -3.67 1.07
CA LEU A 324 -13.74 -4.40 2.33
C LEU A 324 -12.49 -5.30 2.39
N TRP A 325 -12.13 -5.92 1.25
CA TRP A 325 -10.86 -6.65 1.14
C TRP A 325 -9.68 -5.73 1.49
N LEU A 326 -9.63 -4.55 0.87
CA LEU A 326 -8.55 -3.59 1.11
C LEU A 326 -8.51 -3.13 2.57
N SER A 327 -9.68 -2.78 3.14
CA SER A 327 -9.80 -2.35 4.53
C SER A 327 -9.33 -3.43 5.51
N ASN A 328 -9.70 -4.68 5.29
CA ASN A 328 -9.23 -5.80 6.10
C ASN A 328 -7.72 -6.00 5.97
N ARG A 329 -7.17 -5.87 4.75
CA ARG A 329 -5.72 -6.00 4.53
C ARG A 329 -4.95 -4.90 5.27
N ILE A 330 -5.39 -3.64 5.17
CA ILE A 330 -4.79 -2.53 5.91
C ILE A 330 -4.82 -2.81 7.43
N ARG A 331 -5.96 -3.23 7.96
CA ARG A 331 -6.11 -3.56 9.37
C ARG A 331 -5.18 -4.68 9.81
N ASP A 332 -5.14 -5.78 9.06
CA ASP A 332 -4.35 -6.97 9.40
C ASP A 332 -2.85 -6.65 9.38
N ASP A 333 -2.40 -5.88 8.39
CA ASP A 333 -1.00 -5.49 8.28
C ASP A 333 -0.63 -4.46 9.36
N CYS A 334 -1.42 -3.40 9.53
CA CYS A 334 -1.17 -2.40 10.56
C CYS A 334 -1.11 -3.02 11.96
N ASN A 335 -2.11 -3.79 12.35
CA ASN A 335 -2.16 -4.36 13.70
C ASN A 335 -1.17 -5.51 13.89
N GLY A 336 -0.90 -6.30 12.85
CA GLY A 336 -0.02 -7.47 12.96
C GLY A 336 1.47 -7.16 12.84
N LEU A 337 1.85 -6.28 11.92
CA LEU A 337 3.23 -5.83 11.72
C LEU A 337 3.57 -4.65 12.63
N GLU A 338 2.58 -3.92 13.12
CA GLU A 338 2.76 -2.60 13.73
C GLU A 338 3.60 -1.67 12.85
N CYS A 339 3.44 -1.77 11.50
CA CYS A 339 4.25 -1.04 10.54
C CYS A 339 4.05 0.47 10.65
N SER A 340 5.13 1.22 10.43
CA SER A 340 5.09 2.69 10.47
C SER A 340 4.58 3.34 9.19
N ALA A 341 4.50 2.59 8.09
CA ALA A 341 3.85 3.02 6.85
C ALA A 341 3.20 1.83 6.12
N TRP A 342 2.19 2.14 5.31
CA TRP A 342 1.48 1.17 4.48
C TRP A 342 1.35 1.67 3.04
N ILE A 343 1.81 0.87 2.07
CA ILE A 343 1.92 1.27 0.67
C ILE A 343 1.13 0.30 -0.21
N LEU A 344 0.21 0.86 -1.00
CA LEU A 344 -0.54 0.11 -2.00
C LEU A 344 0.35 -0.21 -3.20
N TRP A 345 0.16 -1.39 -3.82
CA TRP A 345 0.90 -1.74 -5.03
C TRP A 345 0.76 -0.67 -6.11
N GLN A 346 -0.49 -0.34 -6.53
CA GLN A 346 -0.69 0.75 -7.49
C GLN A 346 -2.07 1.39 -7.40
N ALA A 347 -2.11 2.70 -7.63
CA ALA A 347 -3.35 3.46 -7.58
C ALA A 347 -4.27 3.15 -8.77
N ILE A 348 -3.70 2.90 -9.95
CA ILE A 348 -4.42 2.57 -11.19
C ILE A 348 -3.89 1.25 -11.74
N ASP A 349 -4.75 0.24 -11.91
CA ASP A 349 -4.37 -1.04 -12.52
C ASP A 349 -4.95 -1.22 -13.93
N MET A 350 -6.08 -0.60 -14.22
CA MET A 350 -6.81 -0.75 -15.47
C MET A 350 -6.84 0.55 -16.27
N HIS A 351 -6.79 0.40 -17.59
CA HIS A 351 -6.78 1.50 -18.54
C HIS A 351 -7.83 1.30 -19.64
N ILE A 352 -8.41 2.39 -20.12
CA ILE A 352 -9.35 2.41 -21.25
C ILE A 352 -8.73 3.25 -22.37
N SER A 353 -8.58 2.63 -23.55
CA SER A 353 -8.09 3.33 -24.75
C SER A 353 -8.53 2.52 -25.98
N LYS A 354 -9.78 2.72 -26.40
CA LYS A 354 -10.44 1.88 -27.43
C LYS A 354 -9.80 2.02 -28.79
N GLU A 355 -9.46 3.23 -29.17
CA GLU A 355 -8.83 3.54 -30.46
C GLU A 355 -7.30 3.50 -30.41
N GLY A 356 -6.77 3.28 -29.21
CA GLY A 356 -5.34 3.34 -28.98
C GLY A 356 -4.82 4.77 -28.74
N VAL A 357 -4.11 4.96 -27.66
CA VAL A 357 -3.51 6.24 -27.29
C VAL A 357 -2.04 6.04 -26.99
N ASN A 358 -1.21 6.96 -27.52
CA ASN A 358 0.25 6.89 -27.37
C ASN A 358 0.84 5.53 -27.81
N GLY A 359 0.36 5.02 -28.95
CA GLY A 359 0.80 3.74 -29.54
C GLY A 359 0.35 2.49 -28.79
N LYS A 360 -0.54 2.61 -27.80
CA LYS A 360 -1.01 1.48 -26.98
C LYS A 360 -2.53 1.44 -26.93
N LYS A 361 -3.08 0.23 -26.98
CA LYS A 361 -4.51 -0.03 -26.89
C LYS A 361 -4.83 -0.83 -25.65
N ASP A 362 -5.74 -0.33 -24.82
CA ASP A 362 -6.08 -0.91 -23.54
C ASP A 362 -7.46 -1.59 -23.58
N SER A 363 -7.62 -2.70 -22.83
CA SER A 363 -8.76 -3.60 -22.93
C SER A 363 -10.06 -3.06 -22.33
N GLY A 364 -10.00 -2.01 -21.54
CA GLY A 364 -11.19 -1.39 -20.99
C GLY A 364 -11.41 -1.57 -19.50
N MET A 365 -12.66 -1.32 -19.09
CA MET A 365 -13.03 -1.27 -17.68
C MET A 365 -13.22 -2.66 -17.06
N PRO A 366 -12.75 -2.92 -15.85
CA PRO A 366 -12.97 -4.18 -15.15
C PRO A 366 -14.45 -4.31 -14.69
N ASN A 367 -14.85 -5.53 -14.38
CA ASN A 367 -16.10 -5.76 -13.66
C ASN A 367 -15.89 -5.48 -12.16
N ILE A 368 -16.19 -4.28 -11.72
CA ILE A 368 -15.95 -3.79 -10.36
C ILE A 368 -16.72 -4.57 -9.28
N SER A 369 -17.76 -5.31 -9.63
CA SER A 369 -18.51 -6.14 -8.67
C SER A 369 -17.85 -7.51 -8.41
N ARG A 370 -16.80 -7.86 -9.15
CA ARG A 370 -16.06 -9.14 -8.99
C ARG A 370 -14.69 -8.98 -8.35
N GLY A 371 -14.36 -7.78 -7.88
CA GLY A 371 -13.04 -7.45 -7.40
C GLY A 371 -12.08 -7.06 -8.53
N PHE A 372 -11.11 -6.25 -8.21
CA PHE A 372 -10.09 -5.74 -9.13
C PHE A 372 -8.92 -5.17 -8.36
N TRP A 373 -7.78 -5.00 -9.04
CA TRP A 373 -6.61 -4.32 -8.51
C TRP A 373 -6.67 -2.83 -8.81
N GLY A 374 -5.98 -2.01 -8.03
CA GLY A 374 -6.02 -0.56 -8.12
C GLY A 374 -7.20 0.08 -7.38
N LEU A 375 -7.17 1.39 -7.27
CA LEU A 375 -8.22 2.23 -6.66
C LEU A 375 -9.10 2.89 -7.71
N ALA A 376 -8.59 3.01 -8.93
CA ALA A 376 -9.20 3.75 -10.04
C ALA A 376 -8.82 3.15 -11.38
N VAL A 377 -9.53 3.57 -12.42
CA VAL A 377 -9.32 3.23 -13.82
C VAL A 377 -8.98 4.50 -14.61
N ALA A 378 -7.93 4.49 -15.42
CA ALA A 378 -7.62 5.61 -16.29
C ALA A 378 -8.35 5.49 -17.63
N ASP A 379 -9.20 6.45 -17.96
CA ASP A 379 -9.85 6.59 -19.25
C ASP A 379 -9.05 7.56 -20.14
N HIS A 380 -8.20 7.01 -20.98
CA HIS A 380 -7.34 7.79 -21.88
C HIS A 380 -8.12 8.47 -23.00
N ASP A 381 -9.25 7.88 -23.44
CA ASP A 381 -10.09 8.45 -24.49
C ASP A 381 -10.74 9.75 -24.03
N LYS A 382 -11.11 9.81 -22.75
CA LYS A 382 -11.75 10.98 -22.12
C LYS A 382 -10.80 11.86 -21.31
N LYS A 383 -9.55 11.45 -21.13
CA LYS A 383 -8.58 12.12 -20.23
C LYS A 383 -9.13 12.21 -18.80
N ASP A 384 -9.68 11.11 -18.29
CA ASP A 384 -10.33 11.08 -16.99
C ASP A 384 -9.88 9.90 -16.13
N ILE A 385 -10.10 10.00 -14.82
CA ILE A 385 -9.83 8.95 -13.83
C ILE A 385 -11.15 8.54 -13.18
N ILE A 386 -11.53 7.29 -13.40
CA ILE A 386 -12.78 6.72 -12.86
C ILE A 386 -12.47 6.12 -11.50
N LEU A 387 -13.04 6.68 -10.45
CA LEU A 387 -12.87 6.22 -9.07
C LEU A 387 -13.75 5.01 -8.77
N THR A 388 -13.30 4.19 -7.81
CA THR A 388 -14.03 3.00 -7.35
C THR A 388 -14.23 3.04 -5.83
N LYS A 389 -14.96 2.08 -5.27
CA LYS A 389 -15.13 1.98 -3.82
C LYS A 389 -13.83 1.73 -3.07
N LYS A 390 -12.81 1.11 -3.70
CA LYS A 390 -11.49 0.97 -3.09
C LYS A 390 -10.81 2.32 -2.82
N TYR A 391 -11.00 3.31 -3.69
CA TYR A 391 -10.52 4.67 -3.46
C TYR A 391 -11.09 5.25 -2.16
N TYR A 392 -12.39 5.11 -1.96
CA TYR A 392 -13.06 5.60 -0.76
C TYR A 392 -12.72 4.76 0.48
N ALA A 393 -12.48 3.47 0.32
CA ALA A 393 -11.99 2.61 1.40
C ALA A 393 -10.60 3.06 1.89
N PHE A 394 -9.67 3.30 0.96
CA PHE A 394 -8.33 3.76 1.31
C PHE A 394 -8.39 5.13 2.01
N GLY A 395 -9.23 6.03 1.53
CA GLY A 395 -9.40 7.36 2.11
C GLY A 395 -10.01 7.39 3.51
N GLN A 396 -10.73 6.34 3.93
CA GLN A 396 -11.16 6.21 5.33
C GLN A 396 -9.98 6.15 6.31
N TYR A 397 -8.84 5.69 5.84
CA TYR A 397 -7.59 5.67 6.60
C TYR A 397 -6.74 6.89 6.30
N SER A 398 -6.34 7.07 5.05
CA SER A 398 -5.28 8.02 4.66
C SER A 398 -5.64 9.48 4.87
N ARG A 399 -6.92 9.83 4.81
CA ARG A 399 -7.38 11.21 5.02
C ARG A 399 -7.35 11.62 6.48
N TYR A 400 -7.50 10.68 7.41
CA TYR A 400 -7.75 10.95 8.82
C TYR A 400 -6.62 10.49 9.73
N ILE A 401 -5.94 9.39 9.45
CA ILE A 401 -4.70 8.98 10.13
C ILE A 401 -3.52 9.55 9.34
N ARG A 402 -2.83 10.50 9.95
CA ARG A 402 -1.82 11.30 9.26
C ARG A 402 -0.39 11.03 9.77
N PRO A 403 0.65 11.38 8.98
CA PRO A 403 2.02 11.33 9.46
C PRO A 403 2.20 12.04 10.80
N GLY A 404 2.91 11.42 11.72
CA GLY A 404 3.12 11.91 13.08
C GLY A 404 2.07 11.51 14.10
N PHE A 405 0.98 10.83 13.68
CA PHE A 405 0.03 10.25 14.63
C PHE A 405 0.66 9.04 15.33
N ILE A 406 0.21 8.76 16.53
CA ILE A 406 0.64 7.60 17.32
C ILE A 406 -0.36 6.47 17.12
N MET A 407 0.08 5.39 16.50
CA MET A 407 -0.73 4.20 16.29
C MET A 407 -0.92 3.44 17.59
N LEU A 408 -2.16 3.08 17.88
CA LEU A 408 -2.52 2.40 19.12
C LEU A 408 -2.77 0.91 18.87
N LYS A 409 -2.34 0.07 19.80
CA LYS A 409 -2.67 -1.37 19.79
C LYS A 409 -4.16 -1.57 20.03
N THR A 410 -4.79 -2.33 19.19
CA THR A 410 -6.22 -2.59 19.23
C THR A 410 -6.51 -4.08 19.12
N SER A 411 -7.72 -4.48 19.51
CA SER A 411 -8.24 -5.80 19.17
C SER A 411 -8.98 -5.74 17.83
N ASP A 412 -8.66 -6.63 17.03
CA ASP A 412 -9.12 -7.25 15.79
C ASP A 412 -9.93 -6.50 14.70
N THR A 413 -10.86 -5.62 14.94
CA THR A 413 -11.71 -5.10 13.85
C THR A 413 -11.53 -3.63 13.52
N ILE A 414 -10.60 -2.98 14.18
CA ILE A 414 -10.35 -1.55 14.04
C ILE A 414 -8.87 -1.25 13.87
N VAL A 415 -8.60 -0.07 13.34
CA VAL A 415 -7.30 0.61 13.42
C VAL A 415 -7.52 1.91 14.16
N ALA A 416 -6.67 2.24 15.13
CA ALA A 416 -6.78 3.46 15.91
C ALA A 416 -5.45 4.22 15.97
N ALA A 417 -5.54 5.55 15.93
CA ALA A 417 -4.38 6.43 16.02
C ALA A 417 -4.74 7.73 16.76
N TYR A 418 -3.79 8.23 17.52
CA TYR A 418 -3.92 9.48 18.27
C TYR A 418 -3.07 10.59 17.64
N ASP A 419 -3.66 11.75 17.43
CA ASP A 419 -2.96 12.97 17.04
C ASP A 419 -2.54 13.77 18.28
N PRO A 420 -1.25 13.78 18.67
CA PRO A 420 -0.80 14.51 19.85
C PRO A 420 -0.85 16.02 19.68
N LYS A 421 -0.85 16.52 18.44
CA LYS A 421 -0.92 17.97 18.14
C LYS A 421 -2.36 18.46 18.08
N GLY A 422 -3.20 17.78 17.29
CA GLY A 422 -4.61 18.12 17.13
C GLY A 422 -5.51 17.68 18.28
N LYS A 423 -5.00 16.86 19.21
CA LYS A 423 -5.78 16.27 20.32
C LYS A 423 -6.99 15.49 19.82
N GLN A 424 -6.78 14.67 18.79
CA GLN A 424 -7.81 13.85 18.16
C GLN A 424 -7.47 12.36 18.30
N LEU A 425 -8.50 11.54 18.52
CA LEU A 425 -8.41 10.09 18.38
C LEU A 425 -9.20 9.70 17.14
N VAL A 426 -8.56 9.00 16.22
CA VAL A 426 -9.16 8.48 14.99
C VAL A 426 -9.27 6.97 15.09
N ILE A 427 -10.46 6.45 14.83
CA ILE A 427 -10.78 5.02 14.86
C ILE A 427 -11.42 4.66 13.53
N VAL A 428 -10.86 3.69 12.82
CA VAL A 428 -11.43 3.15 11.56
C VAL A 428 -11.91 1.73 11.81
N ALA A 429 -13.21 1.51 11.63
CA ALA A 429 -13.86 0.22 11.84
C ALA A 429 -14.37 -0.38 10.52
N THR A 430 -14.08 -1.66 10.30
CA THR A 430 -14.55 -2.43 9.13
C THR A 430 -15.64 -3.40 9.55
N ASN A 431 -16.76 -3.41 8.83
CA ASN A 431 -17.83 -4.37 9.02
C ASN A 431 -18.12 -5.13 7.72
N VAL A 432 -17.83 -6.43 7.71
CA VAL A 432 -18.02 -7.32 6.56
C VAL A 432 -19.32 -8.13 6.61
N GLY A 433 -20.15 -7.90 7.63
CA GLY A 433 -21.39 -8.65 7.88
C GLY A 433 -22.60 -7.72 8.06
N ASP A 434 -23.56 -8.22 8.81
CA ASP A 434 -24.76 -7.50 9.20
C ASP A 434 -24.47 -6.35 10.17
N GLN A 435 -25.46 -5.51 10.41
CA GLN A 435 -25.36 -4.43 11.39
C GLN A 435 -24.93 -4.96 12.76
N ARG A 436 -24.04 -4.25 13.42
CA ARG A 436 -23.60 -4.57 14.79
C ARG A 436 -23.31 -3.32 15.60
N GLU A 437 -23.35 -3.48 16.93
CA GLU A 437 -23.03 -2.40 17.86
C GLU A 437 -21.64 -2.58 18.45
N LEU A 438 -20.93 -1.48 18.58
CA LEU A 438 -19.66 -1.37 19.30
C LEU A 438 -19.81 -0.36 20.45
N GLU A 439 -19.15 -0.61 21.56
CA GLU A 439 -18.98 0.34 22.64
C GLU A 439 -17.49 0.62 22.80
N PHE A 440 -17.10 1.88 22.61
CA PHE A 440 -15.72 2.32 22.77
C PHE A 440 -15.52 2.84 24.19
N ASP A 441 -14.63 2.20 24.93
CA ASP A 441 -14.17 2.63 26.25
C ASP A 441 -12.84 3.38 26.11
N LEU A 442 -12.85 4.66 26.43
CA LEU A 442 -11.72 5.57 26.35
C LEU A 442 -11.30 6.08 27.74
N SER A 443 -11.65 5.34 28.81
CA SER A 443 -11.43 5.73 30.20
C SER A 443 -9.96 5.87 30.60
N GLU A 444 -9.04 5.28 29.82
CA GLU A 444 -7.59 5.45 30.05
C GLU A 444 -7.02 6.78 29.50
N PHE A 445 -7.81 7.58 28.78
CA PHE A 445 -7.45 8.95 28.42
C PHE A 445 -7.86 9.93 29.54
N ASP A 446 -7.09 11.00 29.73
CA ASP A 446 -7.36 12.00 30.78
C ASP A 446 -8.71 12.71 30.59
N SER A 447 -9.07 12.97 29.34
CA SER A 447 -10.38 13.49 28.94
C SER A 447 -10.66 13.29 27.46
N ILE A 448 -11.93 13.30 27.09
CA ILE A 448 -12.40 13.28 25.69
C ILE A 448 -13.41 14.42 25.47
N GLY A 449 -13.60 14.83 24.22
CA GLY A 449 -14.64 15.81 23.86
C GLY A 449 -16.05 15.24 23.94
N ASN A 450 -17.03 16.08 23.65
CA ASN A 450 -18.45 15.73 23.80
C ASN A 450 -19.09 15.10 22.56
N SER A 451 -18.37 15.08 21.44
CA SER A 451 -18.88 14.66 20.14
C SER A 451 -17.86 13.83 19.38
N VAL A 452 -18.36 12.89 18.61
CA VAL A 452 -17.60 12.04 17.70
C VAL A 452 -18.12 12.25 16.28
N HIS A 453 -17.28 12.74 15.38
CA HIS A 453 -17.64 12.88 13.96
C HIS A 453 -17.58 11.53 13.27
N VAL A 454 -18.57 11.22 12.44
CA VAL A 454 -18.70 9.89 11.82
C VAL A 454 -18.72 10.01 10.30
N ILE A 455 -17.72 9.41 9.65
CA ILE A 455 -17.57 9.37 8.20
C ILE A 455 -17.70 7.94 7.71
N ARG A 456 -18.58 7.67 6.74
CA ARG A 456 -18.85 6.31 6.29
C ARG A 456 -18.72 6.13 4.78
N THR A 457 -18.24 4.94 4.40
CA THR A 457 -18.25 4.42 3.04
C THR A 457 -19.00 3.10 3.00
N SER A 458 -20.02 3.02 2.15
CA SER A 458 -20.87 1.82 2.00
C SER A 458 -21.58 1.82 0.65
N GLY A 459 -22.17 0.68 0.26
CA GLY A 459 -23.00 0.56 -0.94
C GLY A 459 -22.25 0.74 -2.26
N SER A 460 -22.95 1.14 -3.32
CA SER A 460 -22.39 1.36 -4.66
C SER A 460 -21.81 2.77 -4.83
N MET A 461 -21.05 2.98 -5.90
CA MET A 461 -20.57 4.31 -6.27
C MET A 461 -21.71 5.28 -6.55
N ALA A 462 -22.75 4.80 -7.22
CA ALA A 462 -23.87 5.64 -7.66
C ALA A 462 -24.87 5.97 -6.54
N ASN A 463 -25.18 5.01 -5.66
CA ASN A 463 -26.26 5.13 -4.67
C ASN A 463 -25.81 4.87 -3.23
N GLY A 464 -24.54 4.65 -3.02
CA GLY A 464 -23.98 4.41 -1.69
C GLY A 464 -23.36 5.66 -1.08
N GLU A 465 -22.62 5.45 -0.02
CA GLU A 465 -21.90 6.49 0.72
C GLU A 465 -20.42 6.50 0.34
N ASN A 466 -19.91 7.69 0.03
CA ASN A 466 -18.54 7.93 -0.37
C ASN A 466 -17.94 9.01 0.55
N TRP A 467 -17.30 8.63 1.65
CA TRP A 467 -16.87 9.52 2.75
C TRP A 467 -18.02 10.42 3.25
N LYS A 468 -19.19 9.83 3.38
CA LYS A 468 -20.36 10.57 3.82
C LYS A 468 -20.26 10.89 5.31
N ASN A 469 -20.41 12.16 5.66
CA ASN A 469 -20.69 12.55 7.03
C ASN A 469 -22.11 12.07 7.37
N VAL A 470 -22.22 11.14 8.31
CA VAL A 470 -23.50 10.53 8.71
C VAL A 470 -24.05 11.10 10.01
N GLY A 471 -23.47 12.19 10.48
CA GLY A 471 -23.83 12.89 11.71
C GLY A 471 -22.86 12.59 12.85
N ASP A 472 -23.07 13.28 13.95
CA ASP A 472 -22.24 13.17 15.13
C ASP A 472 -22.88 12.25 16.17
N ILE A 473 -22.05 11.57 16.94
CA ILE A 473 -22.47 10.77 18.11
C ILE A 473 -22.05 11.53 19.38
N ALA A 474 -22.92 11.62 20.34
CA ALA A 474 -22.56 12.16 21.66
C ALA A 474 -21.71 11.14 22.43
N THR A 475 -20.69 11.62 23.12
CA THR A 475 -19.96 10.81 24.09
C THR A 475 -20.78 10.60 25.36
N ASN A 476 -20.55 9.51 26.06
CA ASN A 476 -21.17 9.18 27.34
C ASN A 476 -20.07 8.90 28.37
N GLY A 477 -19.80 9.84 29.23
CA GLY A 477 -18.64 9.75 30.11
C GLY A 477 -17.33 9.69 29.32
N ASN A 478 -16.57 8.64 29.50
CA ASN A 478 -15.28 8.41 28.85
C ASN A 478 -15.39 7.44 27.66
N GLY A 479 -16.51 7.42 26.94
CA GLY A 479 -16.70 6.53 25.81
C GLY A 479 -17.85 6.91 24.92
N PHE A 480 -18.19 6.07 23.95
CA PHE A 480 -19.36 6.23 23.08
C PHE A 480 -19.81 4.87 22.51
N LYS A 481 -21.09 4.82 22.12
CA LYS A 481 -21.66 3.70 21.39
C LYS A 481 -21.80 4.00 19.93
N ALA A 482 -21.45 3.06 19.08
CA ALA A 482 -21.51 3.18 17.63
C ALA A 482 -22.26 2.00 17.01
N VAL A 483 -23.05 2.30 15.98
CA VAL A 483 -23.69 1.30 15.13
C VAL A 483 -22.93 1.21 13.82
N LEU A 484 -22.33 0.05 13.55
CA LEU A 484 -21.70 -0.24 12.27
C LEU A 484 -22.77 -0.71 11.28
N ALA A 485 -22.96 0.03 10.20
CA ALA A 485 -23.82 -0.39 9.10
C ALA A 485 -23.29 -1.67 8.45
N PRO A 486 -24.17 -2.47 7.82
CA PRO A 486 -23.74 -3.65 7.06
C PRO A 486 -22.76 -3.28 5.95
N LEU A 487 -21.76 -4.14 5.70
CA LEU A 487 -20.81 -4.02 4.59
C LEU A 487 -20.24 -2.60 4.44
N SER A 488 -19.69 -2.05 5.51
CA SER A 488 -19.25 -0.66 5.59
C SER A 488 -17.86 -0.48 6.19
N ILE A 489 -17.27 0.67 5.92
CA ILE A 489 -16.05 1.17 6.56
C ILE A 489 -16.41 2.51 7.17
N THR A 490 -16.17 2.68 8.47
CA THR A 490 -16.57 3.88 9.21
C THR A 490 -15.37 4.43 9.99
N THR A 491 -15.12 5.72 9.82
CA THR A 491 -14.13 6.48 10.59
C THR A 491 -14.84 7.30 11.65
N TYR A 492 -14.42 7.14 12.88
CA TYR A 492 -14.82 7.91 14.05
C TYR A 492 -13.70 8.85 14.45
N ILE A 493 -14.00 10.14 14.59
CA ILE A 493 -13.04 11.17 14.99
C ILE A 493 -13.53 11.79 16.30
N VAL A 494 -12.80 11.53 17.37
CA VAL A 494 -13.06 12.06 18.70
C VAL A 494 -12.15 13.27 18.92
N ASP A 495 -12.72 14.45 19.03
CA ASP A 495 -11.98 15.67 19.31
C ASP A 495 -11.74 15.86 20.81
N GLY A 496 -10.80 16.76 21.15
CA GLY A 496 -10.56 17.15 22.53
C GLY A 496 -10.02 16.05 23.43
N VAL A 497 -9.41 15.02 22.83
CA VAL A 497 -8.81 13.89 23.56
C VAL A 497 -7.48 14.33 24.16
N LYS A 498 -7.31 14.18 25.46
CA LYS A 498 -6.09 14.54 26.21
C LYS A 498 -5.49 13.29 26.85
N THR A 499 -4.17 13.29 26.89
CA THR A 499 -3.37 12.28 27.58
C THR A 499 -1.99 12.83 27.89
N GLN A 500 -1.38 12.36 28.97
CA GLN A 500 0.01 12.64 29.34
C GLN A 500 0.99 11.56 28.84
N ALA A 501 0.50 10.54 28.11
CA ALA A 501 1.32 9.42 27.66
C ALA A 501 2.28 9.77 26.50
N PHE A 502 2.16 10.96 25.87
CA PHE A 502 2.94 11.39 24.71
C PHE A 502 3.46 12.81 24.85
#